data_c54e79fb89b5e0cfd0b5fef7278e2e2e
#
_entry.id   c54e79fb89b5e0cfd0b5fef7278e2e2e
#
_cell.length_a   1.000
_cell.length_b   1.000
_cell.length_c   1.000
_cell.angle_alpha   90.00
_cell.angle_beta   90.00
_cell.angle_gamma   90.00
#
_symmetry.space_group_name_H-M   'P 1'
#
loop_
_entity.id
_entity.type
_entity.pdbx_description
1 polymer ?
#
loop_
_entity_poly.entity_id
_entity_poly.type
_entity_poly.pdbx_seq_one_letter_code
_entity_poly.pdbx_strand_id
1 'polypeptide(L)'
;MSNQQPPELSVNLRRSIASRQGRKCEPRPASPSQTISDVLRLQLAKRSNAPAVWVAPQKYRTFCEAFEIVGQIAQALRSQVETSHARIAFATPRGSAGLFGFLSAVEVGTCCPIDAKLTAREFTDALVALEPDVLLVAEPDPAALATARAAGIPCVGFRLDTSQSDCTVRTWPSRKVCEGRAMRAPLLLRGEEAPAILMRTSGTTADPKLVGLSHANVIAATVAMASVFQLVPDDICLTPMPLHHVHGLIAGVLSALAAGSSIHCCESFSPHAFDAALREFSPTWLTAAPALHLVMYDYYENKGARPGIATLRRFRSSSAPLALSSVRTLEDLFNAPLLETYGLTETASTICSNLLPPGQRKLGSVGVPINAELLILDDAERKAPPGVDGEILLRGAGVIREYLGTQPDGAFWGGWLRTGDIGHVDDDGYLYVVGRKKEVIKRGGHSVFPLEIDNALSTHPSVAEAIAFSIPHDTLGEDVMAVVVGKPDASIDLGSLREHLSASLSSYKIPTRLLIVDSIPRNAIGKALRREMPQQLASQLAPESRGPSTPMEQVLLAIWRKVLRRDDIGVTDNLFQFGADPLRAEMTSGLIDRATSVRMSTKVLYSKPTVREQAAYCAAQREQP
;
A
#
# COMPACT_ATOMS: atom_id res chain seq x y z
N MET A 1 -19.18 28.35 29.61
CA MET A 1 -18.05 27.42 29.35
C MET A 1 -18.43 26.05 29.87
N SER A 2 -19.16 25.27 29.08
CA SER A 2 -19.66 23.94 29.45
C SER A 2 -18.69 22.88 28.89
N ASN A 3 -18.02 22.17 29.80
CA ASN A 3 -17.23 20.98 29.52
C ASN A 3 -18.16 19.86 29.00
N GLN A 4 -18.34 19.76 27.71
CA GLN A 4 -18.98 18.58 27.12
C GLN A 4 -17.95 17.44 27.04
N GLN A 5 -18.13 16.43 27.83
CA GLN A 5 -17.37 15.17 27.75
C GLN A 5 -17.66 14.45 26.42
N PRO A 6 -16.66 13.84 25.79
CA PRO A 6 -16.86 13.04 24.58
C PRO A 6 -17.74 11.81 24.86
N PRO A 7 -18.48 11.26 23.85
CA PRO A 7 -19.45 10.21 24.04
C PRO A 7 -18.84 8.90 24.60
N GLU A 8 -19.62 8.14 25.34
CA GLU A 8 -19.21 6.93 26.10
C GLU A 8 -18.37 5.90 25.31
N LEU A 9 -18.53 5.81 23.99
CA LEU A 9 -17.69 4.98 23.12
C LEU A 9 -16.21 5.35 23.17
N SER A 10 -15.88 6.64 23.28
CA SER A 10 -14.50 7.11 23.38
C SER A 10 -13.88 6.84 24.76
N VAL A 11 -14.69 6.81 25.80
CA VAL A 11 -14.24 6.56 27.19
C VAL A 11 -13.86 5.09 27.38
N ASN A 12 -14.62 4.16 26.81
CA ASN A 12 -14.33 2.74 26.91
C ASN A 12 -13.06 2.34 26.13
N LEU A 13 -12.83 2.95 24.97
CA LEU A 13 -11.61 2.71 24.18
C LEU A 13 -10.38 3.36 24.82
N ARG A 14 -10.51 4.58 25.38
CA ARG A 14 -9.43 5.25 26.14
C ARG A 14 -9.03 4.44 27.37
N ARG A 15 -9.98 3.83 28.09
CA ARG A 15 -9.70 2.90 29.19
C ARG A 15 -9.01 1.62 28.71
N SER A 16 -9.37 1.11 27.51
CA SER A 16 -8.70 -0.06 26.91
C SER A 16 -7.24 0.22 26.50
N ILE A 17 -6.94 1.42 25.99
CA ILE A 17 -5.58 1.81 25.62
C ILE A 17 -4.73 2.15 26.86
N ALA A 18 -5.28 2.86 27.84
CA ALA A 18 -4.58 3.25 29.08
C ALA A 18 -4.39 2.10 30.09
N SER A 19 -5.26 1.06 30.06
CA SER A 19 -5.19 -0.07 31.01
C SER A 19 -4.30 -1.23 30.53
N ARG A 20 -3.68 -1.14 29.36
CA ARG A 20 -2.87 -2.23 28.78
C ARG A 20 -1.40 -2.25 29.20
N GLN A 21 -0.99 -1.40 30.11
CA GLN A 21 0.23 -1.68 30.87
C GLN A 21 -0.09 -2.78 31.91
N GLY A 22 -0.17 -4.05 31.44
CA GLY A 22 -0.08 -5.21 32.32
C GLY A 22 -1.35 -5.96 32.72
N ARG A 23 -2.42 -6.09 31.86
CA ARG A 23 -3.52 -7.04 32.17
C ARG A 23 -3.94 -7.89 30.97
N LYS A 24 -4.10 -9.21 31.22
CA LYS A 24 -4.67 -10.18 30.28
C LYS A 24 -6.09 -9.79 29.93
N CYS A 25 -6.40 -9.77 28.62
CA CYS A 25 -7.72 -9.44 28.08
C CYS A 25 -8.63 -10.68 28.18
N GLU A 26 -9.65 -10.64 29.02
CA GLU A 26 -10.76 -11.60 28.98
C GLU A 26 -11.78 -11.14 27.90
N PRO A 27 -12.37 -12.06 27.12
CA PRO A 27 -13.37 -11.70 26.11
C PRO A 27 -14.64 -11.19 26.77
N ARG A 28 -15.10 -10.00 26.38
CA ARG A 28 -16.40 -9.45 26.80
C ARG A 28 -17.55 -10.16 26.09
N PRO A 29 -18.72 -10.35 26.78
CA PRO A 29 -19.90 -10.86 26.15
C PRO A 29 -20.42 -9.91 25.04
N ALA A 30 -20.89 -10.50 23.94
CA ALA A 30 -21.41 -9.80 22.77
C ALA A 30 -22.61 -8.90 23.12
N SER A 31 -22.52 -7.62 22.76
CA SER A 31 -23.68 -6.75 22.62
C SER A 31 -24.55 -7.22 21.43
N PRO A 32 -25.84 -6.86 21.34
CA PRO A 32 -26.67 -7.23 20.19
C PRO A 32 -25.99 -6.81 18.89
N SER A 33 -26.04 -7.68 17.89
CA SER A 33 -25.33 -7.60 16.61
C SER A 33 -25.48 -6.22 15.95
N GLN A 34 -24.38 -5.41 15.98
CA GLN A 34 -24.34 -4.11 15.31
C GLN A 34 -23.86 -4.27 13.87
N THR A 35 -24.54 -3.60 12.95
CA THR A 35 -24.10 -3.44 11.58
C THR A 35 -23.42 -2.09 11.36
N ILE A 36 -22.70 -1.93 10.24
CA ILE A 36 -22.12 -0.63 9.85
C ILE A 36 -23.22 0.43 9.76
N SER A 37 -24.39 0.07 9.21
CA SER A 37 -25.54 0.97 9.11
C SER A 37 -26.05 1.43 10.47
N ASP A 38 -26.04 0.57 11.49
CA ASP A 38 -26.46 0.94 12.85
C ASP A 38 -25.51 1.97 13.46
N VAL A 39 -24.18 1.79 13.27
CA VAL A 39 -23.18 2.75 13.74
C VAL A 39 -23.38 4.13 13.08
N LEU A 40 -23.66 4.17 11.78
CA LEU A 40 -23.89 5.43 11.07
C LEU A 40 -25.24 6.07 11.43
N ARG A 41 -26.29 5.28 11.66
CA ARG A 41 -27.60 5.79 12.13
C ARG A 41 -27.54 6.45 13.50
N LEU A 42 -26.60 6.04 14.38
CA LEU A 42 -26.37 6.76 15.62
C LEU A 42 -25.91 8.21 15.37
N GLN A 43 -25.12 8.46 14.33
CA GLN A 43 -24.70 9.81 13.96
C GLN A 43 -25.86 10.59 13.30
N LEU A 44 -26.65 9.94 12.46
CA LEU A 44 -27.88 10.52 11.92
C LEU A 44 -28.80 11.02 13.04
N ALA A 45 -29.04 10.18 14.05
CA ALA A 45 -29.89 10.55 15.19
C ALA A 45 -29.35 11.74 16.01
N LYS A 46 -28.03 11.89 16.10
CA LYS A 46 -27.38 12.97 16.88
C LYS A 46 -27.15 14.24 16.08
N ARG A 47 -26.97 14.15 14.76
CA ARG A 47 -26.42 15.22 13.90
C ARG A 47 -27.14 15.32 12.55
N SER A 48 -28.44 15.07 12.49
CA SER A 48 -29.26 15.01 11.29
C SER A 48 -28.94 16.11 10.26
N ASN A 49 -28.84 17.36 10.71
CA ASN A 49 -28.63 18.53 9.87
C ASN A 49 -27.16 18.96 9.72
N ALA A 50 -26.22 18.22 10.31
CA ALA A 50 -24.80 18.53 10.17
C ALA A 50 -24.25 18.04 8.83
N PRO A 51 -23.18 18.67 8.29
CA PRO A 51 -22.50 18.20 7.09
C PRO A 51 -21.99 16.76 7.27
N ALA A 52 -22.24 15.91 6.27
CA ALA A 52 -21.72 14.55 6.19
C ALA A 52 -20.81 14.37 4.97
N VAL A 53 -21.26 14.76 3.78
CA VAL A 53 -20.55 14.55 2.52
C VAL A 53 -20.46 15.84 1.72
N TRP A 54 -19.25 16.31 1.49
CA TRP A 54 -19.01 17.47 0.62
C TRP A 54 -19.00 17.00 -0.85
N VAL A 55 -19.88 17.58 -1.66
CA VAL A 55 -20.08 17.22 -3.08
C VAL A 55 -19.53 18.28 -4.04
N ALA A 56 -19.38 19.52 -3.58
CA ALA A 56 -18.74 20.62 -4.29
C ALA A 56 -18.26 21.67 -3.27
N PRO A 57 -17.46 22.68 -3.66
CA PRO A 57 -17.11 23.80 -2.82
C PRO A 57 -18.36 24.45 -2.22
N GLN A 58 -18.35 24.69 -0.92
CA GLN A 58 -19.48 25.28 -0.16
C GLN A 58 -20.81 24.49 -0.26
N LYS A 59 -20.78 23.26 -0.80
CA LYS A 59 -21.96 22.42 -0.98
C LYS A 59 -21.75 21.05 -0.39
N TYR A 60 -22.61 20.68 0.53
CA TYR A 60 -22.57 19.39 1.20
C TYR A 60 -23.94 18.72 1.24
N ARG A 61 -23.95 17.45 1.58
CA ARG A 61 -25.14 16.71 2.03
C ARG A 61 -25.06 16.57 3.53
N THR A 62 -26.13 16.86 4.22
CA THR A 62 -26.29 16.59 5.64
C THR A 62 -26.38 15.07 5.88
N PHE A 63 -26.25 14.64 7.14
CA PHE A 63 -26.48 13.23 7.47
C PHE A 63 -27.89 12.78 7.04
N CYS A 64 -28.93 13.61 7.20
CA CYS A 64 -30.28 13.29 6.75
C CYS A 64 -30.35 13.08 5.24
N GLU A 65 -29.92 14.06 4.45
CA GLU A 65 -29.93 13.98 2.98
C GLU A 65 -29.07 12.82 2.47
N ALA A 66 -27.92 12.55 3.11
CA ALA A 66 -27.06 11.43 2.75
C ALA A 66 -27.77 10.08 2.95
N PHE A 67 -28.50 9.92 4.07
CA PHE A 67 -29.26 8.69 4.34
C PHE A 67 -30.50 8.58 3.45
N GLU A 68 -31.12 9.65 3.02
CA GLU A 68 -32.21 9.63 2.02
C GLU A 68 -31.70 9.12 0.67
N ILE A 69 -30.55 9.61 0.18
CA ILE A 69 -29.91 9.10 -1.04
C ILE A 69 -29.57 7.63 -0.91
N VAL A 70 -28.94 7.21 0.20
CA VAL A 70 -28.63 5.81 0.49
C VAL A 70 -29.91 4.96 0.48
N GLY A 71 -31.00 5.45 1.09
CA GLY A 71 -32.28 4.78 1.14
C GLY A 71 -32.91 4.54 -0.24
N GLN A 72 -32.88 5.54 -1.12
CA GLN A 72 -33.40 5.47 -2.50
C GLN A 72 -32.65 4.38 -3.31
N ILE A 73 -31.32 4.41 -3.28
CA ILE A 73 -30.50 3.42 -4.00
C ILE A 73 -30.69 2.01 -3.39
N ALA A 74 -30.72 1.91 -2.05
CA ALA A 74 -30.92 0.66 -1.35
C ALA A 74 -32.29 0.03 -1.64
N GLN A 75 -33.36 0.85 -1.77
CA GLN A 75 -34.68 0.38 -2.16
C GLN A 75 -34.68 -0.25 -3.55
N ALA A 76 -33.99 0.38 -4.51
CA ALA A 76 -33.86 -0.16 -5.85
C ALA A 76 -33.04 -1.46 -5.86
N LEU A 77 -31.98 -1.55 -5.07
CA LEU A 77 -31.20 -2.79 -4.92
C LEU A 77 -32.06 -3.91 -4.34
N ARG A 78 -32.81 -3.64 -3.26
CA ARG A 78 -33.72 -4.63 -2.63
C ARG A 78 -34.78 -5.17 -3.60
N SER A 79 -35.21 -4.37 -4.58
CA SER A 79 -36.15 -4.83 -5.60
C SER A 79 -35.56 -5.83 -6.59
N GLN A 80 -34.22 -5.97 -6.64
CA GLN A 80 -33.50 -6.86 -7.56
C GLN A 80 -32.90 -8.09 -6.87
N VAL A 81 -33.02 -8.21 -5.55
CA VAL A 81 -32.45 -9.32 -4.78
C VAL A 81 -33.50 -9.95 -3.86
N GLU A 82 -33.42 -11.26 -3.70
CA GLU A 82 -34.39 -12.03 -2.91
C GLU A 82 -33.97 -12.22 -1.44
N THR A 83 -32.69 -11.98 -1.13
CA THR A 83 -32.12 -12.28 0.19
C THR A 83 -31.35 -11.11 0.79
N SER A 84 -31.30 -11.03 2.11
CA SER A 84 -30.46 -10.10 2.86
C SER A 84 -28.94 -10.43 2.80
N HIS A 85 -28.57 -11.53 2.16
CA HIS A 85 -27.18 -11.98 1.99
C HIS A 85 -26.71 -11.83 0.54
N ALA A 86 -27.39 -10.99 -0.24
CA ALA A 86 -27.04 -10.76 -1.63
C ALA A 86 -25.64 -10.15 -1.76
N ARG A 87 -24.89 -10.63 -2.74
CA ARG A 87 -23.61 -10.04 -3.14
C ARG A 87 -23.88 -8.95 -4.16
N ILE A 88 -23.52 -7.73 -3.82
CA ILE A 88 -23.73 -6.55 -4.65
C ILE A 88 -22.40 -6.13 -5.24
N ALA A 89 -22.13 -6.51 -6.50
CA ALA A 89 -20.98 -5.97 -7.20
C ALA A 89 -21.20 -4.47 -7.40
N PHE A 90 -20.22 -3.66 -7.07
CA PHE A 90 -20.27 -2.23 -7.28
C PHE A 90 -19.08 -1.78 -8.13
N ALA A 91 -19.35 -1.38 -9.39
CA ALA A 91 -18.38 -0.69 -10.22
C ALA A 91 -18.11 0.68 -9.60
N THR A 92 -17.10 0.75 -8.75
CA THR A 92 -16.88 1.83 -7.77
C THR A 92 -16.17 3.01 -8.43
N PRO A 93 -16.85 4.14 -8.68
CA PRO A 93 -16.21 5.35 -9.10
C PRO A 93 -15.48 6.02 -7.93
N ARG A 94 -14.68 7.02 -8.21
CA ARG A 94 -14.20 7.96 -7.18
C ARG A 94 -15.30 8.95 -6.80
N GLY A 95 -15.04 9.76 -5.77
CA GLY A 95 -15.93 10.84 -5.39
C GLY A 95 -17.14 10.42 -4.56
N SER A 96 -18.09 11.33 -4.44
CA SER A 96 -19.30 11.14 -3.65
C SER A 96 -20.20 10.01 -4.16
N ALA A 97 -20.23 9.77 -5.47
CA ALA A 97 -20.97 8.66 -6.06
C ALA A 97 -20.43 7.30 -5.57
N GLY A 98 -19.11 7.15 -5.47
CA GLY A 98 -18.50 5.96 -4.89
C GLY A 98 -18.90 5.74 -3.44
N LEU A 99 -18.94 6.82 -2.65
CA LEU A 99 -19.35 6.78 -1.26
C LEU A 99 -20.81 6.34 -1.11
N PHE A 100 -21.73 6.98 -1.82
CA PHE A 100 -23.17 6.68 -1.71
C PHE A 100 -23.49 5.26 -2.21
N GLY A 101 -22.90 4.83 -3.32
CA GLY A 101 -23.06 3.47 -3.82
C GLY A 101 -22.56 2.43 -2.84
N PHE A 102 -21.41 2.64 -2.21
CA PHE A 102 -20.86 1.77 -1.18
C PHE A 102 -21.80 1.63 0.03
N LEU A 103 -22.23 2.75 0.60
CA LEU A 103 -23.15 2.75 1.75
C LEU A 103 -24.48 2.07 1.42
N SER A 104 -25.01 2.29 0.21
CA SER A 104 -26.24 1.65 -0.24
C SER A 104 -26.10 0.14 -0.42
N ALA A 105 -24.96 -0.32 -0.93
CA ALA A 105 -24.68 -1.75 -1.08
C ALA A 105 -24.58 -2.45 0.29
N VAL A 106 -23.85 -1.84 1.25
CA VAL A 106 -23.69 -2.39 2.61
C VAL A 106 -25.02 -2.36 3.40
N GLU A 107 -25.93 -1.42 3.10
CA GLU A 107 -27.28 -1.36 3.69
C GLU A 107 -28.18 -2.54 3.24
N VAL A 108 -27.87 -3.17 2.10
CA VAL A 108 -28.69 -4.23 1.51
C VAL A 108 -28.08 -5.62 1.67
N GLY A 109 -26.76 -5.72 1.57
CA GLY A 109 -26.06 -7.00 1.61
C GLY A 109 -24.54 -6.85 1.65
N THR A 110 -23.83 -7.82 1.09
CA THR A 110 -22.37 -7.82 0.99
C THR A 110 -21.94 -6.95 -0.19
N CYS A 111 -21.30 -5.82 0.07
CA CYS A 111 -20.71 -4.99 -0.97
C CYS A 111 -19.44 -5.65 -1.54
N CYS A 112 -19.38 -5.80 -2.86
CA CYS A 112 -18.23 -6.30 -3.61
C CYS A 112 -17.69 -5.14 -4.48
N PRO A 113 -16.80 -4.27 -3.96
CA PRO A 113 -16.30 -3.12 -4.71
C PRO A 113 -15.31 -3.57 -5.79
N ILE A 114 -15.52 -3.09 -7.01
CA ILE A 114 -14.70 -3.38 -8.19
C ILE A 114 -14.19 -2.04 -8.75
N ASP A 115 -12.93 -1.98 -9.19
CA ASP A 115 -12.42 -0.80 -9.87
C ASP A 115 -13.20 -0.56 -11.18
N ALA A 116 -13.83 0.61 -11.30
CA ALA A 116 -14.55 0.98 -12.52
C ALA A 116 -13.64 1.18 -13.75
N LYS A 117 -12.32 1.20 -13.57
CA LYS A 117 -11.33 1.37 -14.65
C LYS A 117 -10.78 0.06 -15.20
N LEU A 118 -11.24 -1.09 -14.71
CA LEU A 118 -10.84 -2.38 -15.25
C LEU A 118 -11.22 -2.51 -16.72
N THR A 119 -10.37 -3.22 -17.48
CA THR A 119 -10.74 -3.62 -18.84
C THR A 119 -11.97 -4.53 -18.82
N ALA A 120 -12.69 -4.63 -19.94
CA ALA A 120 -13.89 -5.48 -20.04
C ALA A 120 -13.60 -6.95 -19.63
N ARG A 121 -12.41 -7.46 -19.96
CA ARG A 121 -11.97 -8.80 -19.56
C ARG A 121 -11.79 -8.93 -18.07
N GLU A 122 -10.99 -8.04 -17.46
CA GLU A 122 -10.75 -8.04 -16.00
C GLU A 122 -12.04 -7.85 -15.21
N PHE A 123 -12.95 -7.02 -15.72
CA PHE A 123 -14.26 -6.80 -15.13
C PHE A 123 -15.12 -8.06 -15.18
N THR A 124 -15.11 -8.79 -16.31
CA THR A 124 -15.76 -10.08 -16.46
C THR A 124 -15.20 -11.11 -15.48
N ASP A 125 -13.86 -11.21 -15.40
CA ASP A 125 -13.16 -12.11 -14.48
C ASP A 125 -13.51 -11.79 -13.01
N ALA A 126 -13.66 -10.51 -12.68
CA ALA A 126 -14.09 -10.07 -11.36
C ALA A 126 -15.54 -10.48 -11.05
N LEU A 127 -16.47 -10.31 -12.01
CA LEU A 127 -17.86 -10.75 -11.84
C LEU A 127 -17.97 -12.27 -11.69
N VAL A 128 -17.17 -13.03 -12.45
CA VAL A 128 -17.12 -14.50 -12.31
C VAL A 128 -16.62 -14.91 -10.94
N ALA A 129 -15.54 -14.29 -10.45
CA ALA A 129 -14.96 -14.64 -9.14
C ALA A 129 -15.85 -14.23 -7.96
N LEU A 130 -16.53 -13.10 -8.05
CA LEU A 130 -17.39 -12.56 -6.99
C LEU A 130 -18.79 -13.17 -7.03
N GLU A 131 -19.24 -13.65 -8.21
CA GLU A 131 -20.58 -14.19 -8.45
C GLU A 131 -21.67 -13.30 -7.84
N PRO A 132 -21.87 -12.05 -8.22
CA PRO A 132 -22.82 -11.14 -7.62
C PRO A 132 -24.27 -11.47 -8.00
N ASP A 133 -25.21 -11.10 -7.13
CA ASP A 133 -26.63 -11.21 -7.39
C ASP A 133 -27.16 -10.00 -8.16
N VAL A 134 -26.53 -8.85 -7.99
CA VAL A 134 -26.84 -7.59 -8.68
C VAL A 134 -25.57 -6.78 -8.91
N LEU A 135 -25.54 -6.04 -10.03
CA LEU A 135 -24.51 -5.02 -10.30
C LEU A 135 -25.07 -3.63 -10.01
N LEU A 136 -24.38 -2.87 -9.16
CA LEU A 136 -24.59 -1.44 -8.94
C LEU A 136 -23.58 -0.64 -9.75
N VAL A 137 -24.04 0.37 -10.49
CA VAL A 137 -23.20 1.30 -11.25
C VAL A 137 -23.63 2.75 -10.95
N ALA A 138 -22.66 3.62 -10.73
CA ALA A 138 -22.89 5.06 -10.72
C ALA A 138 -22.68 5.60 -12.13
N GLU A 139 -23.55 6.52 -12.60
CA GLU A 139 -23.47 7.04 -13.98
C GLU A 139 -23.42 5.87 -14.99
N PRO A 140 -24.56 5.37 -15.48
CA PRO A 140 -24.64 4.10 -16.19
C PRO A 140 -23.55 3.96 -17.26
N ASP A 141 -22.55 3.15 -16.98
CA ASP A 141 -21.52 2.78 -17.93
C ASP A 141 -22.05 1.72 -18.89
N PRO A 142 -22.17 2.04 -20.20
CA PRO A 142 -22.68 1.09 -21.19
C PRO A 142 -21.88 -0.22 -21.27
N ALA A 143 -20.56 -0.18 -21.03
CA ALA A 143 -19.71 -1.38 -21.10
C ALA A 143 -19.95 -2.30 -19.88
N ALA A 144 -19.99 -1.76 -18.67
CA ALA A 144 -20.32 -2.51 -17.46
C ALA A 144 -21.73 -3.12 -17.54
N LEU A 145 -22.71 -2.35 -18.02
CA LEU A 145 -24.09 -2.82 -18.23
C LEU A 145 -24.19 -3.93 -19.28
N ALA A 146 -23.44 -3.82 -20.38
CA ALA A 146 -23.41 -4.87 -21.42
C ALA A 146 -22.80 -6.16 -20.88
N THR A 147 -21.71 -6.09 -20.15
CA THR A 147 -21.04 -7.24 -19.53
C THR A 147 -21.96 -7.94 -18.53
N ALA A 148 -22.61 -7.19 -17.63
CA ALA A 148 -23.53 -7.76 -16.66
C ALA A 148 -24.76 -8.42 -17.33
N ARG A 149 -25.32 -7.81 -18.38
CA ARG A 149 -26.43 -8.38 -19.15
C ARG A 149 -26.04 -9.68 -19.83
N ALA A 150 -24.83 -9.74 -20.41
CA ALA A 150 -24.31 -10.98 -21.01
C ALA A 150 -24.16 -12.10 -19.96
N ALA A 151 -23.80 -11.74 -18.73
CA ALA A 151 -23.71 -12.65 -17.60
C ALA A 151 -25.08 -12.97 -16.93
N GLY A 152 -26.18 -12.37 -17.39
CA GLY A 152 -27.52 -12.53 -16.78
C GLY A 152 -27.66 -11.90 -15.38
N ILE A 153 -26.85 -10.89 -15.07
CA ILE A 153 -26.85 -10.19 -13.78
C ILE A 153 -27.78 -8.98 -13.89
N PRO A 154 -28.79 -8.82 -13.00
CA PRO A 154 -29.60 -7.60 -12.94
C PRO A 154 -28.75 -6.40 -12.55
N CYS A 155 -29.13 -5.21 -13.02
CA CYS A 155 -28.35 -4.00 -12.79
C CYS A 155 -29.21 -2.90 -12.17
N VAL A 156 -28.59 -2.14 -11.26
CA VAL A 156 -29.11 -0.88 -10.72
C VAL A 156 -28.12 0.21 -11.05
N GLY A 157 -28.61 1.26 -11.71
CA GLY A 157 -27.81 2.45 -11.99
C GLY A 157 -28.36 3.65 -11.22
N PHE A 158 -27.49 4.54 -10.79
CA PHE A 158 -27.90 5.78 -10.16
C PHE A 158 -27.05 6.96 -10.66
N ARG A 159 -27.64 8.16 -10.59
CA ARG A 159 -26.96 9.41 -10.87
C ARG A 159 -27.27 10.40 -9.75
N LEU A 160 -26.24 11.00 -9.19
CA LEU A 160 -26.39 12.07 -8.21
C LEU A 160 -26.60 13.41 -8.92
N ASP A 161 -27.61 14.13 -8.51
CA ASP A 161 -27.73 15.54 -8.88
C ASP A 161 -26.96 16.39 -7.86
N THR A 162 -25.79 16.89 -8.26
CA THR A 162 -24.99 17.78 -7.42
C THR A 162 -25.63 19.14 -7.24
N SER A 163 -26.62 19.53 -8.08
CA SER A 163 -27.34 20.79 -7.99
C SER A 163 -28.53 20.74 -7.02
N GLN A 164 -29.17 19.59 -6.89
CA GLN A 164 -30.28 19.30 -5.99
C GLN A 164 -29.93 18.19 -5.01
N SER A 165 -30.66 18.05 -3.91
CA SER A 165 -30.47 16.94 -2.95
C SER A 165 -31.16 15.67 -3.43
N ASP A 166 -31.06 15.35 -4.71
CA ASP A 166 -31.80 14.28 -5.34
C ASP A 166 -30.89 13.25 -6.02
N CYS A 167 -31.40 12.05 -6.18
CA CYS A 167 -30.73 10.91 -6.82
C CYS A 167 -31.69 10.24 -7.80
N THR A 168 -31.29 10.16 -9.06
CA THR A 168 -32.07 9.43 -10.06
C THR A 168 -31.60 7.96 -10.08
N VAL A 169 -32.54 7.02 -9.89
CA VAL A 169 -32.23 5.59 -9.90
C VAL A 169 -32.94 4.91 -11.06
N ARG A 170 -32.25 3.99 -11.75
CA ARG A 170 -32.79 3.16 -12.83
C ARG A 170 -32.45 1.70 -12.60
N THR A 171 -33.36 0.82 -12.95
CA THR A 171 -33.19 -0.63 -12.83
C THR A 171 -33.27 -1.30 -14.19
N TRP A 172 -32.42 -2.30 -14.41
CA TRP A 172 -32.47 -3.17 -15.58
C TRP A 172 -32.55 -4.63 -15.08
N PRO A 173 -33.76 -5.20 -15.01
CA PRO A 173 -33.94 -6.58 -14.59
C PRO A 173 -33.31 -7.55 -15.60
N SER A 174 -32.82 -8.68 -15.12
CA SER A 174 -32.37 -9.76 -16.00
C SER A 174 -33.56 -10.32 -16.79
N ARG A 175 -33.39 -10.53 -18.11
CA ARG A 175 -34.40 -11.22 -18.95
C ARG A 175 -34.40 -12.74 -18.80
N LYS A 176 -33.40 -13.33 -18.13
CA LYS A 176 -33.33 -14.77 -17.84
C LYS A 176 -33.62 -14.97 -16.35
N VAL A 177 -34.80 -15.50 -16.06
CA VAL A 177 -34.97 -16.30 -14.84
C VAL A 177 -33.92 -17.41 -14.98
N CYS A 178 -32.93 -17.42 -14.13
CA CYS A 178 -31.87 -18.42 -14.17
C CYS A 178 -32.47 -19.75 -13.65
N GLU A 179 -33.15 -20.51 -14.53
CA GLU A 179 -33.29 -21.93 -14.33
C GLU A 179 -31.90 -22.54 -14.35
N GLY A 180 -31.37 -22.87 -13.16
CA GLY A 180 -30.08 -23.57 -13.03
C GLY A 180 -28.91 -22.86 -12.37
N ARG A 181 -29.07 -21.69 -11.76
CA ARG A 181 -28.05 -21.25 -10.79
C ARG A 181 -28.05 -22.23 -9.62
N ALA A 182 -27.00 -23.05 -9.50
CA ALA A 182 -26.82 -23.90 -8.32
C ALA A 182 -26.94 -22.98 -7.09
N MET A 183 -27.85 -23.34 -6.17
CA MET A 183 -28.01 -22.64 -4.90
C MET A 183 -26.62 -22.63 -4.25
N ARG A 184 -26.01 -21.44 -4.15
CA ARG A 184 -24.78 -21.28 -3.38
C ARG A 184 -25.02 -21.81 -1.99
N ALA A 185 -23.99 -22.45 -1.42
CA ALA A 185 -23.95 -22.63 0.02
C ALA A 185 -24.13 -21.22 0.64
N PRO A 186 -25.21 -21.00 1.43
CA PRO A 186 -25.39 -19.69 2.04
C PRO A 186 -24.14 -19.39 2.85
N LEU A 187 -23.62 -18.15 2.75
CA LEU A 187 -22.69 -17.65 3.75
C LEU A 187 -23.42 -17.76 5.09
N LEU A 188 -23.09 -18.80 5.87
CA LEU A 188 -23.83 -19.18 7.08
C LEU A 188 -23.70 -18.17 8.23
N LEU A 189 -22.86 -17.13 8.05
CA LEU A 189 -22.64 -16.08 9.03
C LEU A 189 -23.79 -15.07 9.01
N ARG A 190 -24.36 -14.78 10.18
CA ARG A 190 -25.47 -13.85 10.38
C ARG A 190 -25.08 -12.74 11.36
N GLY A 191 -25.76 -11.60 11.29
CA GLY A 191 -25.51 -10.47 12.18
C GLY A 191 -24.14 -9.82 11.93
N GLU A 192 -23.44 -9.45 12.97
CA GLU A 192 -22.13 -8.78 12.89
C GLU A 192 -21.01 -9.63 12.27
N GLU A 193 -21.17 -10.96 12.26
CA GLU A 193 -20.23 -11.91 11.64
C GLU A 193 -20.49 -12.09 10.13
N ALA A 194 -21.62 -11.61 9.61
CA ALA A 194 -21.90 -11.66 8.17
C ALA A 194 -20.92 -10.76 7.41
N PRO A 195 -20.45 -11.16 6.20
CA PRO A 195 -19.59 -10.30 5.38
C PRO A 195 -20.32 -9.03 5.00
N ALA A 196 -19.78 -7.89 5.39
CA ALA A 196 -20.23 -6.57 4.95
C ALA A 196 -19.56 -6.19 3.63
N ILE A 197 -18.29 -6.58 3.46
CA ILE A 197 -17.49 -6.27 2.29
C ILE A 197 -16.78 -7.55 1.83
N LEU A 198 -16.83 -7.83 0.54
CA LEU A 198 -16.07 -8.90 -0.11
C LEU A 198 -15.10 -8.32 -1.10
N MET A 199 -13.80 -8.48 -0.85
CA MET A 199 -12.74 -7.91 -1.68
C MET A 199 -11.93 -9.00 -2.36
N ARG A 200 -11.58 -8.73 -3.61
CA ARG A 200 -10.61 -9.52 -4.35
C ARG A 200 -9.24 -8.88 -4.18
N THR A 201 -8.28 -9.59 -3.58
CA THR A 201 -6.92 -9.11 -3.50
C THR A 201 -6.11 -9.67 -4.67
N SER A 202 -5.27 -8.81 -5.27
CA SER A 202 -4.24 -9.26 -6.20
C SER A 202 -3.18 -10.05 -5.42
N GLY A 203 -3.41 -11.33 -5.21
CA GLY A 203 -2.41 -12.22 -4.65
C GLY A 203 -1.19 -12.27 -5.55
N THR A 204 -0.02 -12.52 -4.96
CA THR A 204 1.22 -12.82 -5.72
C THR A 204 1.20 -14.23 -6.35
N THR A 205 0.09 -14.95 -6.24
CA THR A 205 -0.24 -16.23 -6.86
C THR A 205 -1.24 -16.02 -7.99
N ALA A 206 -1.30 -16.93 -8.96
CA ALA A 206 -2.16 -16.81 -10.14
C ALA A 206 -3.65 -16.62 -9.83
N ASP A 207 -4.13 -17.11 -8.66
CA ASP A 207 -5.51 -16.98 -8.24
C ASP A 207 -5.68 -15.86 -7.18
N PRO A 208 -6.52 -14.85 -7.46
CA PRO A 208 -6.85 -13.80 -6.50
C PRO A 208 -7.59 -14.37 -5.30
N LYS A 209 -7.19 -13.93 -4.10
CA LYS A 209 -7.85 -14.33 -2.85
C LYS A 209 -9.11 -13.51 -2.62
N LEU A 210 -10.14 -14.14 -2.06
CA LEU A 210 -11.36 -13.48 -1.62
C LEU A 210 -11.31 -13.22 -0.10
N VAL A 211 -11.31 -11.94 0.26
CA VAL A 211 -11.30 -11.48 1.64
C VAL A 211 -12.70 -11.00 2.02
N GLY A 212 -13.35 -11.74 2.89
CA GLY A 212 -14.63 -11.37 3.49
C GLY A 212 -14.41 -10.61 4.79
N LEU A 213 -14.80 -9.34 4.82
CA LEU A 213 -14.75 -8.51 6.02
C LEU A 213 -16.14 -8.49 6.65
N SER A 214 -16.29 -9.03 7.85
CA SER A 214 -17.54 -8.96 8.59
C SER A 214 -17.87 -7.52 9.04
N HIS A 215 -19.13 -7.26 9.39
CA HIS A 215 -19.51 -5.99 10.03
C HIS A 215 -18.66 -5.72 11.28
N ALA A 216 -18.40 -6.74 12.08
CA ALA A 216 -17.56 -6.65 13.27
C ALA A 216 -16.11 -6.22 12.95
N ASN A 217 -15.49 -6.83 11.91
CA ASN A 217 -14.15 -6.44 11.50
C ASN A 217 -14.09 -4.96 11.09
N VAL A 218 -15.04 -4.55 10.25
CA VAL A 218 -15.11 -3.18 9.72
C VAL A 218 -15.37 -2.16 10.83
N ILE A 219 -16.32 -2.43 11.73
CA ILE A 219 -16.63 -1.55 12.87
C ILE A 219 -15.42 -1.43 13.80
N ALA A 220 -14.76 -2.54 14.13
CA ALA A 220 -13.57 -2.51 14.99
C ALA A 220 -12.45 -1.64 14.40
N ALA A 221 -12.18 -1.79 13.11
CA ALA A 221 -11.18 -0.97 12.42
C ALA A 221 -11.60 0.51 12.33
N THR A 222 -12.87 0.78 12.03
CA THR A 222 -13.45 2.14 11.95
C THR A 222 -13.33 2.89 13.28
N VAL A 223 -13.75 2.25 14.39
CA VAL A 223 -13.72 2.84 15.71
C VAL A 223 -12.29 3.05 16.21
N ALA A 224 -11.41 2.07 15.98
CA ALA A 224 -10.00 2.19 16.33
C ALA A 224 -9.32 3.34 15.59
N MET A 225 -9.57 3.48 14.29
CA MET A 225 -9.05 4.56 13.46
C MET A 225 -9.56 5.93 13.94
N ALA A 226 -10.86 6.08 14.17
CA ALA A 226 -11.46 7.32 14.68
C ALA A 226 -10.87 7.72 16.03
N SER A 227 -10.63 6.75 16.91
CA SER A 227 -10.03 6.98 18.24
C SER A 227 -8.57 7.42 18.16
N VAL A 228 -7.72 6.69 17.40
CA VAL A 228 -6.29 6.98 17.29
C VAL A 228 -6.05 8.32 16.62
N PHE A 229 -6.84 8.66 15.62
CA PHE A 229 -6.80 9.95 14.95
C PHE A 229 -7.54 11.05 15.72
N GLN A 230 -8.09 10.74 16.90
CA GLN A 230 -8.83 11.69 17.75
C GLN A 230 -9.85 12.48 16.92
N LEU A 231 -10.60 11.77 16.05
CA LEU A 231 -11.58 12.39 15.19
C LEU A 231 -12.74 12.94 16.02
N VAL A 232 -13.16 14.15 15.67
CA VAL A 232 -14.26 14.87 16.33
C VAL A 232 -15.30 15.28 15.28
N PRO A 233 -16.54 15.57 15.69
CA PRO A 233 -17.63 15.94 14.79
C PRO A 233 -17.34 17.10 13.85
N ASP A 234 -16.47 18.03 14.25
CA ASP A 234 -16.14 19.22 13.44
C ASP A 234 -14.96 18.97 12.48
N ASP A 235 -14.47 17.74 12.40
CA ASP A 235 -13.44 17.39 11.44
C ASP A 235 -13.99 17.31 10.01
N ILE A 236 -13.12 17.65 9.06
CA ILE A 236 -13.34 17.50 7.63
C ILE A 236 -12.23 16.61 7.09
N CYS A 237 -12.59 15.44 6.58
CA CYS A 237 -11.67 14.54 5.90
C CYS A 237 -11.52 14.92 4.43
N LEU A 238 -10.30 14.95 3.92
CA LEU A 238 -10.03 14.93 2.49
C LEU A 238 -9.35 13.62 2.10
N THR A 239 -9.89 12.90 1.11
CA THR A 239 -9.28 11.67 0.61
C THR A 239 -9.28 11.58 -0.92
N PRO A 240 -8.11 11.44 -1.55
CA PRO A 240 -7.98 11.10 -2.96
C PRO A 240 -7.98 9.58 -3.21
N MET A 241 -8.13 8.76 -2.16
CA MET A 241 -8.00 7.32 -2.26
C MET A 241 -9.18 6.69 -3.01
N PRO A 242 -8.92 5.67 -3.85
CA PRO A 242 -9.99 4.92 -4.50
C PRO A 242 -10.90 4.22 -3.47
N LEU A 243 -12.21 4.22 -3.76
CA LEU A 243 -13.22 3.62 -2.88
C LEU A 243 -13.49 2.12 -3.18
N HIS A 244 -12.68 1.48 -3.99
CA HIS A 244 -12.62 0.01 -4.13
C HIS A 244 -11.51 -0.62 -3.26
N HIS A 245 -10.88 0.18 -2.39
CA HIS A 245 -9.87 -0.28 -1.42
C HIS A 245 -10.26 0.08 0.02
N VAL A 246 -9.87 -0.77 0.98
CA VAL A 246 -10.12 -0.57 2.42
C VAL A 246 -9.57 0.76 2.96
N HIS A 247 -8.50 1.29 2.36
CA HIS A 247 -7.94 2.60 2.74
C HIS A 247 -8.97 3.73 2.52
N GLY A 248 -9.55 3.82 1.34
CA GLY A 248 -10.58 4.84 1.05
C GLY A 248 -11.88 4.57 1.80
N LEU A 249 -12.38 3.32 1.73
CA LEU A 249 -13.67 2.94 2.30
C LEU A 249 -13.69 3.01 3.83
N ILE A 250 -12.74 2.35 4.49
CA ILE A 250 -12.80 2.15 5.95
C ILE A 250 -12.05 3.27 6.66
N ALA A 251 -10.76 3.45 6.34
CA ALA A 251 -9.96 4.44 7.04
C ALA A 251 -10.33 5.90 6.68
N GLY A 252 -10.84 6.14 5.46
CA GLY A 252 -11.37 7.45 5.05
C GLY A 252 -12.84 7.61 5.41
N VAL A 253 -13.73 6.99 4.59
CA VAL A 253 -15.18 7.22 4.63
C VAL A 253 -15.80 6.83 5.97
N LEU A 254 -15.66 5.55 6.35
CA LEU A 254 -16.37 5.07 7.54
C LEU A 254 -15.83 5.69 8.82
N SER A 255 -14.50 5.91 8.93
CA SER A 255 -13.93 6.50 10.14
C SER A 255 -14.37 7.96 10.33
N ALA A 256 -14.48 8.73 9.24
CA ALA A 256 -15.01 10.10 9.28
C ALA A 256 -16.49 10.10 9.71
N LEU A 257 -17.34 9.38 8.98
CA LEU A 257 -18.78 9.37 9.23
C LEU A 257 -19.15 8.79 10.60
N ALA A 258 -18.47 7.74 11.06
CA ALA A 258 -18.70 7.16 12.39
C ALA A 258 -18.30 8.08 13.53
N ALA A 259 -17.33 8.97 13.31
CA ALA A 259 -16.99 10.03 14.27
C ALA A 259 -17.99 11.21 14.26
N GLY A 260 -18.96 11.20 13.35
CA GLY A 260 -19.90 12.32 13.14
C GLY A 260 -19.26 13.48 12.37
N SER A 261 -18.10 13.30 11.79
CA SER A 261 -17.39 14.29 10.97
C SER A 261 -17.79 14.19 9.50
N SER A 262 -17.38 15.17 8.70
CA SER A 262 -17.67 15.21 7.27
C SER A 262 -16.48 14.77 6.43
N ILE A 263 -16.76 14.43 5.16
CA ILE A 263 -15.74 13.97 4.23
C ILE A 263 -15.94 14.55 2.83
N HIS A 264 -14.81 14.87 2.17
CA HIS A 264 -14.74 15.05 0.72
C HIS A 264 -13.92 13.93 0.10
N CYS A 265 -14.54 13.14 -0.77
CA CYS A 265 -13.86 12.14 -1.60
C CYS A 265 -13.54 12.78 -2.95
N CYS A 266 -12.27 12.86 -3.33
CA CYS A 266 -11.88 13.43 -4.61
C CYS A 266 -12.37 12.58 -5.79
N GLU A 267 -12.96 13.17 -6.80
CA GLU A 267 -13.40 12.46 -8.02
C GLU A 267 -12.24 12.04 -8.90
N SER A 268 -11.16 12.82 -8.89
CA SER A 268 -9.92 12.52 -9.57
C SER A 268 -8.74 13.00 -8.73
N PHE A 269 -7.54 12.50 -9.03
CA PHE A 269 -6.32 13.05 -8.48
C PHE A 269 -5.45 13.63 -9.59
N SER A 270 -5.22 14.93 -9.50
CA SER A 270 -4.08 15.62 -10.07
C SER A 270 -3.58 16.61 -9.02
N PRO A 271 -2.32 17.04 -9.07
CA PRO A 271 -1.79 18.03 -8.12
C PRO A 271 -2.62 19.31 -8.05
N HIS A 272 -3.04 19.82 -9.20
CA HIS A 272 -3.89 21.03 -9.30
C HIS A 272 -5.28 20.84 -8.67
N ALA A 273 -5.94 19.72 -8.98
CA ALA A 273 -7.26 19.42 -8.42
C ALA A 273 -7.20 19.21 -6.91
N PHE A 274 -6.14 18.57 -6.43
CA PHE A 274 -5.96 18.35 -5.00
C PHE A 274 -5.58 19.64 -4.26
N ASP A 275 -4.74 20.52 -4.83
CA ASP A 275 -4.43 21.85 -4.29
C ASP A 275 -5.70 22.71 -4.21
N ALA A 276 -6.55 22.68 -5.24
CA ALA A 276 -7.86 23.34 -5.21
C ALA A 276 -8.75 22.79 -4.08
N ALA A 277 -8.85 21.46 -3.96
CA ALA A 277 -9.63 20.82 -2.90
C ALA A 277 -9.12 21.17 -1.49
N LEU A 278 -7.82 21.23 -1.28
CA LEU A 278 -7.23 21.65 -0.01
C LEU A 278 -7.68 23.07 0.39
N ARG A 279 -7.72 24.00 -0.55
CA ARG A 279 -8.15 25.40 -0.28
C ARG A 279 -9.66 25.53 -0.11
N GLU A 280 -10.42 24.83 -0.96
CA GLU A 280 -11.88 24.95 -1.03
C GLU A 280 -12.58 24.29 0.15
N PHE A 281 -12.09 23.12 0.57
CA PHE A 281 -12.71 22.34 1.66
C PHE A 281 -12.05 22.57 3.01
N SER A 282 -10.88 23.21 3.07
CA SER A 282 -10.14 23.48 4.33
C SER A 282 -10.11 22.26 5.27
N PRO A 283 -9.61 21.11 4.83
CA PRO A 283 -9.68 19.87 5.60
C PRO A 283 -8.91 20.01 6.91
N THR A 284 -9.41 19.31 7.96
CA THR A 284 -8.72 19.22 9.25
C THR A 284 -7.82 17.99 9.33
N TRP A 285 -8.08 17.02 8.47
CA TRP A 285 -7.21 15.86 8.29
C TRP A 285 -7.33 15.30 6.87
N LEU A 286 -6.28 14.63 6.43
CA LEU A 286 -6.26 13.96 5.14
C LEU A 286 -5.64 12.57 5.25
N THR A 287 -6.00 11.68 4.31
CA THR A 287 -5.43 10.34 4.23
C THR A 287 -5.13 10.00 2.78
N ALA A 288 -3.87 9.62 2.52
CA ALA A 288 -3.43 9.25 1.18
C ALA A 288 -2.30 8.20 1.22
N ALA A 289 -1.98 7.62 0.07
CA ALA A 289 -0.80 6.78 -0.09
C ALA A 289 0.47 7.63 -0.24
N PRO A 290 1.66 7.09 0.12
CA PRO A 290 2.94 7.79 -0.01
C PRO A 290 3.16 8.47 -1.35
N ALA A 291 2.90 7.77 -2.45
CA ALA A 291 3.07 8.31 -3.80
C ALA A 291 2.27 9.61 -4.04
N LEU A 292 1.05 9.69 -3.49
CA LEU A 292 0.22 10.90 -3.65
C LEU A 292 0.77 12.06 -2.81
N HIS A 293 1.30 11.78 -1.62
CA HIS A 293 1.98 12.79 -0.80
C HIS A 293 3.23 13.34 -1.48
N LEU A 294 4.04 12.46 -2.08
CA LEU A 294 5.27 12.87 -2.79
C LEU A 294 4.96 13.68 -4.05
N VAL A 295 3.96 13.29 -4.83
CA VAL A 295 3.51 14.08 -5.99
C VAL A 295 3.04 15.48 -5.56
N MET A 296 2.39 15.62 -4.39
CA MET A 296 2.03 16.93 -3.86
C MET A 296 3.25 17.72 -3.38
N TYR A 297 4.23 17.05 -2.76
CA TYR A 297 5.48 17.67 -2.40
C TYR A 297 6.18 18.27 -3.62
N ASP A 298 6.38 17.47 -4.67
CA ASP A 298 7.03 17.92 -5.91
C ASP A 298 6.29 19.09 -6.56
N TYR A 299 4.95 19.04 -6.54
CA TYR A 299 4.12 20.13 -7.06
C TYR A 299 4.35 21.45 -6.34
N TYR A 300 4.43 21.44 -5.00
CA TYR A 300 4.65 22.67 -4.23
C TYR A 300 6.09 23.15 -4.29
N GLU A 301 7.07 22.26 -4.30
CA GLU A 301 8.49 22.61 -4.53
C GLU A 301 8.67 23.31 -5.88
N ASN A 302 8.15 22.71 -6.96
CA ASN A 302 8.22 23.31 -8.30
C ASN A 302 7.50 24.66 -8.40
N LYS A 303 6.49 24.90 -7.57
CA LYS A 303 5.73 26.14 -7.52
C LYS A 303 6.39 27.21 -6.63
N GLY A 304 7.36 26.85 -5.82
CA GLY A 304 7.96 27.71 -4.80
C GLY A 304 6.94 28.20 -3.77
N ALA A 305 5.95 27.35 -3.44
CA ALA A 305 4.80 27.70 -2.61
C ALA A 305 4.53 26.63 -1.53
N ARG A 306 3.65 26.95 -0.59
CA ARG A 306 3.13 26.01 0.40
C ARG A 306 1.62 25.92 0.30
N PRO A 307 1.00 24.80 0.76
CA PRO A 307 -0.45 24.61 0.70
C PRO A 307 -1.27 25.74 1.37
N GLY A 308 -0.70 26.37 2.41
CA GLY A 308 -1.36 27.47 3.13
C GLY A 308 -2.61 27.04 3.91
N ILE A 309 -2.69 25.78 4.35
CA ILE A 309 -3.86 25.22 5.03
C ILE A 309 -3.64 25.30 6.54
N ALA A 310 -4.23 26.31 7.17
CA ALA A 310 -4.15 26.49 8.62
C ALA A 310 -5.04 25.49 9.40
N THR A 311 -6.00 24.87 8.74
CA THR A 311 -6.98 23.95 9.36
C THR A 311 -6.46 22.54 9.53
N LEU A 312 -5.43 22.11 8.76
CA LEU A 312 -4.92 20.76 8.79
C LEU A 312 -4.21 20.48 10.13
N ARG A 313 -4.76 19.57 10.91
CA ARG A 313 -4.25 19.22 12.23
C ARG A 313 -3.36 17.97 12.20
N ARG A 314 -3.52 17.11 11.20
CA ARG A 314 -2.81 15.85 11.02
C ARG A 314 -3.07 15.26 9.64
N PHE A 315 -2.18 14.38 9.21
CA PHE A 315 -2.44 13.59 8.01
C PHE A 315 -1.86 12.19 8.13
N ARG A 316 -2.37 11.29 7.29
CA ARG A 316 -2.08 9.86 7.35
C ARG A 316 -1.42 9.38 6.08
N SER A 317 -0.37 8.58 6.23
CA SER A 317 0.24 7.80 5.16
C SER A 317 0.09 6.30 5.42
N SER A 318 -0.31 5.54 4.41
CA SER A 318 -0.49 4.09 4.50
C SER A 318 -0.48 3.43 3.13
N SER A 319 -0.57 2.10 3.08
CA SER A 319 -0.60 1.25 1.88
C SER A 319 0.77 0.97 1.25
N ALA A 320 1.79 1.75 1.57
CA ALA A 320 3.17 1.52 1.17
C ALA A 320 4.12 2.15 2.21
N PRO A 321 5.39 1.75 2.26
CA PRO A 321 6.40 2.43 3.06
C PRO A 321 6.64 3.86 2.59
N LEU A 322 7.02 4.74 3.51
CA LEU A 322 7.47 6.10 3.23
C LEU A 322 8.88 6.27 3.80
N ALA A 323 9.80 6.85 3.01
CA ALA A 323 11.16 7.10 3.48
C ALA A 323 11.16 8.13 4.63
N LEU A 324 12.02 7.91 5.63
CA LEU A 324 12.13 8.79 6.80
C LEU A 324 12.39 10.26 6.46
N SER A 325 13.23 10.51 5.46
CA SER A 325 13.48 11.85 4.95
C SER A 325 12.20 12.52 4.44
N SER A 326 11.37 11.76 3.72
CA SER A 326 10.11 12.25 3.17
C SER A 326 9.08 12.56 4.26
N VAL A 327 9.08 11.84 5.38
CA VAL A 327 8.15 12.13 6.49
C VAL A 327 8.36 13.54 7.01
N ARG A 328 9.61 13.92 7.34
CA ARG A 328 9.95 15.27 7.84
C ARG A 328 9.62 16.35 6.82
N THR A 329 10.00 16.12 5.57
CA THR A 329 9.76 17.05 4.47
C THR A 329 8.27 17.33 4.26
N LEU A 330 7.44 16.29 4.35
CA LEU A 330 5.98 16.42 4.24
C LEU A 330 5.37 17.11 5.46
N GLU A 331 5.88 16.85 6.67
CA GLU A 331 5.44 17.55 7.87
C GLU A 331 5.75 19.05 7.82
N ASP A 332 6.93 19.40 7.33
CA ASP A 332 7.33 20.80 7.13
C ASP A 332 6.47 21.46 6.05
N LEU A 333 6.15 20.75 4.96
CA LEU A 333 5.29 21.26 3.89
C LEU A 333 3.87 21.56 4.37
N PHE A 334 3.25 20.62 5.06
CA PHE A 334 1.87 20.71 5.50
C PHE A 334 1.70 21.36 6.88
N ASN A 335 2.79 21.60 7.60
CA ASN A 335 2.81 22.10 8.99
C ASN A 335 1.87 21.30 9.91
N ALA A 336 1.88 19.98 9.77
CA ALA A 336 1.04 19.06 10.53
C ALA A 336 1.77 17.71 10.74
N PRO A 337 1.50 16.97 11.83
CA PRO A 337 2.09 15.66 12.04
C PRO A 337 1.55 14.62 11.04
N LEU A 338 2.47 13.83 10.47
CA LEU A 338 2.17 12.67 9.65
C LEU A 338 2.16 11.43 10.50
N LEU A 339 1.07 10.66 10.44
CA LEU A 339 0.98 9.36 11.08
C LEU A 339 1.14 8.25 10.04
N GLU A 340 2.22 7.51 10.19
CA GLU A 340 2.41 6.26 9.45
C GLU A 340 1.58 5.17 10.09
N THR A 341 0.89 4.38 9.26
CA THR A 341 0.03 3.28 9.71
C THR A 341 0.24 2.04 8.86
N TYR A 342 0.03 0.88 9.48
CA TYR A 342 0.15 -0.41 8.83
C TYR A 342 -1.17 -1.16 8.89
N GLY A 343 -1.45 -1.90 7.82
CA GLY A 343 -2.58 -2.78 7.71
C GLY A 343 -2.71 -3.40 6.34
N LEU A 344 -3.60 -4.37 6.24
CA LEU A 344 -3.86 -5.18 5.06
C LEU A 344 -5.36 -5.13 4.73
N THR A 345 -5.75 -5.67 3.60
CA THR A 345 -7.17 -5.93 3.30
C THR A 345 -7.76 -6.88 4.34
N GLU A 346 -7.00 -7.90 4.72
CA GLU A 346 -7.34 -8.90 5.72
C GLU A 346 -7.49 -8.35 7.15
N THR A 347 -7.07 -7.10 7.38
CA THR A 347 -7.20 -6.41 8.68
C THR A 347 -8.16 -5.23 8.65
N ALA A 348 -9.06 -5.20 7.67
CA ALA A 348 -10.01 -4.11 7.48
C ALA A 348 -9.34 -2.72 7.49
N SER A 349 -8.20 -2.55 6.85
CA SER A 349 -7.36 -1.36 6.69
C SER A 349 -6.28 -1.22 7.78
N THR A 350 -6.53 -0.52 8.88
CA THR A 350 -5.49 -0.09 9.84
C THR A 350 -5.48 -0.98 11.07
N ILE A 351 -4.34 -1.59 11.35
CA ILE A 351 -4.13 -2.47 12.49
C ILE A 351 -3.07 -1.94 13.46
N CYS A 352 -2.07 -1.20 12.94
CA CYS A 352 -1.08 -0.48 13.74
C CYS A 352 -1.05 0.98 13.31
N SER A 353 -0.81 1.87 14.26
CA SER A 353 -0.70 3.31 14.02
C SER A 353 0.28 3.96 14.99
N ASN A 354 1.05 4.92 14.51
CA ASN A 354 1.65 5.92 15.36
C ASN A 354 0.58 6.73 16.09
N LEU A 355 0.88 7.26 17.26
CA LEU A 355 -0.08 7.89 18.13
C LEU A 355 0.05 9.41 18.11
N LEU A 356 -1.07 10.13 18.21
CA LEU A 356 -1.08 11.56 18.50
C LEU A 356 -0.82 11.83 19.99
N PRO A 357 -0.30 13.00 20.35
CA PRO A 357 -0.15 13.37 21.77
C PRO A 357 -1.44 13.16 22.58
N PRO A 358 -1.35 12.67 23.84
CA PRO A 358 -0.14 12.44 24.65
C PRO A 358 0.63 11.16 24.33
N GLY A 359 0.22 10.37 23.34
CA GLY A 359 0.98 9.21 22.86
C GLY A 359 2.27 9.63 22.14
N GLN A 360 3.17 8.68 21.98
CA GLN A 360 4.43 8.91 21.27
C GLN A 360 4.32 8.49 19.81
N ARG A 361 5.09 9.14 18.96
CA ARG A 361 5.30 8.80 17.57
C ARG A 361 6.77 8.49 17.35
N LYS A 362 7.07 7.31 16.82
CA LYS A 362 8.44 6.91 16.48
C LYS A 362 8.57 6.87 14.97
N LEU A 363 9.44 7.71 14.43
CA LEU A 363 9.73 7.76 12.99
C LEU A 363 10.33 6.44 12.51
N GLY A 364 9.88 5.96 11.35
CA GLY A 364 10.28 4.67 10.77
C GLY A 364 9.51 3.48 11.33
N SER A 365 8.76 3.67 12.41
CA SER A 365 7.80 2.70 12.91
C SER A 365 6.41 2.97 12.34
N VAL A 366 5.64 1.92 12.14
CA VAL A 366 4.21 2.01 11.81
C VAL A 366 3.33 2.07 13.06
N GLY A 367 3.94 2.29 14.23
CA GLY A 367 3.28 2.48 15.51
C GLY A 367 2.97 1.20 16.27
N VAL A 368 1.99 1.28 17.15
CA VAL A 368 1.55 0.18 18.02
C VAL A 368 0.24 -0.43 17.52
N PRO A 369 -0.08 -1.69 17.87
CA PRO A 369 -1.38 -2.29 17.58
C PRO A 369 -2.53 -1.50 18.21
N ILE A 370 -3.59 -1.23 17.45
CA ILE A 370 -4.72 -0.40 17.89
C ILE A 370 -6.02 -1.18 18.09
N ASN A 371 -6.20 -2.31 17.43
CA ASN A 371 -7.40 -3.15 17.54
C ASN A 371 -7.11 -4.65 17.39
N ALA A 372 -5.84 -5.04 17.57
CA ALA A 372 -5.39 -6.42 17.48
C ALA A 372 -4.24 -6.71 18.45
N GLU A 373 -3.94 -7.98 18.58
CA GLU A 373 -2.71 -8.51 19.14
C GLU A 373 -1.71 -8.74 18.02
N LEU A 374 -0.44 -8.55 18.33
CA LEU A 374 0.68 -8.71 17.40
C LEU A 374 1.68 -9.72 17.97
N LEU A 375 2.17 -10.61 17.12
CA LEU A 375 3.19 -11.59 17.43
C LEU A 375 4.25 -11.56 16.33
N ILE A 376 5.52 -11.56 16.70
CA ILE A 376 6.62 -11.77 15.76
C ILE A 376 7.09 -13.22 15.91
N LEU A 377 7.16 -13.95 14.81
CA LEU A 377 7.52 -15.36 14.75
C LEU A 377 8.85 -15.53 14.03
N ASP A 378 9.84 -16.13 14.69
CA ASP A 378 11.15 -16.44 14.08
C ASP A 378 11.03 -17.61 13.07
N ASP A 379 12.13 -17.92 12.36
CA ASP A 379 12.16 -19.00 11.37
C ASP A 379 11.98 -20.40 11.99
N ALA A 380 12.16 -20.53 13.30
CA ALA A 380 11.90 -21.76 14.05
C ALA A 380 10.47 -21.83 14.65
N GLU A 381 9.59 -20.95 14.19
CA GLU A 381 8.20 -20.80 14.66
C GLU A 381 8.07 -20.53 16.17
N ARG A 382 9.01 -19.77 16.73
CA ARG A 382 8.98 -19.31 18.12
C ARG A 382 8.79 -17.81 18.19
N LYS A 383 8.20 -17.33 19.29
CA LYS A 383 8.08 -15.89 19.53
C LYS A 383 9.45 -15.23 19.57
N ALA A 384 9.70 -14.28 18.69
CA ALA A 384 10.93 -13.49 18.65
C ALA A 384 10.98 -12.48 19.81
N PRO A 385 12.16 -12.25 20.41
CA PRO A 385 12.34 -11.16 21.36
C PRO A 385 12.30 -9.78 20.69
N PRO A 386 12.13 -8.68 21.45
CA PRO A 386 12.22 -7.33 20.90
C PRO A 386 13.48 -7.09 20.08
N GLY A 387 13.36 -6.34 18.99
CA GLY A 387 14.46 -6.02 18.08
C GLY A 387 14.88 -7.13 17.11
N VAL A 388 14.29 -8.32 17.21
CA VAL A 388 14.60 -9.46 16.32
C VAL A 388 13.52 -9.58 15.25
N ASP A 389 13.96 -9.58 13.99
CA ASP A 389 13.10 -9.73 12.82
C ASP A 389 12.46 -11.11 12.74
N GLY A 390 11.19 -11.15 12.40
CA GLY A 390 10.44 -12.37 12.15
C GLY A 390 9.16 -12.09 11.38
N GLU A 391 8.37 -13.12 11.08
CA GLU A 391 7.09 -12.96 10.42
C GLU A 391 6.08 -12.29 11.36
N ILE A 392 5.40 -11.26 10.86
CA ILE A 392 4.36 -10.55 11.59
C ILE A 392 3.07 -11.37 11.54
N LEU A 393 2.56 -11.74 12.70
CA LEU A 393 1.28 -12.40 12.87
C LEU A 393 0.30 -11.49 13.61
N LEU A 394 -0.97 -11.54 13.21
CA LEU A 394 -2.02 -10.66 13.73
C LEU A 394 -3.25 -11.47 14.16
N ARG A 395 -3.89 -11.06 15.25
CA ARG A 395 -5.14 -11.62 15.73
C ARG A 395 -5.96 -10.52 16.43
N GLY A 396 -7.24 -10.43 16.15
CA GLY A 396 -8.09 -9.43 16.82
C GLY A 396 -9.40 -9.17 16.11
N ALA A 397 -10.15 -8.22 16.64
CA ALA A 397 -11.49 -7.89 16.14
C ALA A 397 -11.49 -7.36 14.71
N GLY A 398 -10.42 -6.65 14.29
CA GLY A 398 -10.26 -6.14 12.92
C GLY A 398 -9.71 -7.16 11.92
N VAL A 399 -9.31 -8.37 12.36
CA VAL A 399 -8.62 -9.37 11.54
C VAL A 399 -9.59 -10.45 11.09
N ILE A 400 -9.51 -10.87 9.82
CA ILE A 400 -10.29 -12.02 9.33
C ILE A 400 -9.84 -13.29 10.04
N ARG A 401 -10.76 -14.26 10.14
CA ARG A 401 -10.49 -15.60 10.69
C ARG A 401 -10.24 -16.64 9.61
N GLU A 402 -10.68 -16.38 8.38
CA GLU A 402 -10.53 -17.26 7.22
C GLU A 402 -10.63 -16.45 5.93
N TYR A 403 -10.12 -17.00 4.82
CA TYR A 403 -10.42 -16.51 3.48
C TYR A 403 -11.68 -17.18 2.96
N LEU A 404 -12.42 -16.51 2.07
CA LEU A 404 -13.58 -17.12 1.42
C LEU A 404 -13.14 -17.91 0.19
N GLY A 405 -13.71 -19.09 -0.01
CA GLY A 405 -13.32 -20.02 -1.07
C GLY A 405 -12.07 -20.83 -0.71
N THR A 406 -11.08 -20.85 -1.60
CA THR A 406 -9.84 -21.61 -1.37
C THR A 406 -8.97 -20.90 -0.35
N GLN A 407 -8.76 -21.55 0.80
CA GLN A 407 -7.85 -21.02 1.82
C GLN A 407 -6.40 -21.31 1.42
N PRO A 408 -5.52 -20.30 1.39
CA PRO A 408 -4.11 -20.53 1.13
C PRO A 408 -3.46 -21.38 2.23
N ASP A 409 -2.65 -22.36 1.84
CA ASP A 409 -1.92 -23.18 2.79
C ASP A 409 -1.06 -22.33 3.73
N GLY A 410 -1.15 -22.63 5.02
CA GLY A 410 -0.38 -21.92 6.04
C GLY A 410 -0.77 -20.45 6.25
N ALA A 411 -1.95 -20.01 5.78
CA ALA A 411 -2.41 -18.63 5.96
C ALA A 411 -2.64 -18.26 7.44
N PHE A 412 -2.89 -19.25 8.29
CA PHE A 412 -3.08 -19.07 9.73
C PHE A 412 -2.18 -20.01 10.52
N TRP A 413 -1.76 -19.54 11.69
CA TRP A 413 -0.98 -20.29 12.66
C TRP A 413 -1.62 -20.16 14.04
N GLY A 414 -2.24 -21.22 14.55
CA GLY A 414 -2.88 -21.22 15.87
C GLY A 414 -3.94 -20.13 16.07
N GLY A 415 -4.68 -19.77 15.00
CA GLY A 415 -5.69 -18.70 15.01
C GLY A 415 -5.12 -17.29 14.78
N TRP A 416 -3.83 -17.17 14.45
CA TRP A 416 -3.16 -15.94 14.04
C TRP A 416 -3.08 -15.88 12.51
N LEU A 417 -3.44 -14.75 11.93
CA LEU A 417 -3.22 -14.50 10.51
C LEU A 417 -1.72 -14.29 10.25
N ARG A 418 -1.13 -15.08 9.36
CA ARG A 418 0.20 -14.83 8.81
C ARG A 418 0.13 -13.75 7.75
N THR A 419 0.75 -12.63 7.99
CA THR A 419 0.69 -11.48 7.06
C THR A 419 1.59 -11.67 5.84
N GLY A 420 2.63 -12.50 5.98
CA GLY A 420 3.71 -12.59 5.01
C GLY A 420 4.62 -11.36 4.99
N ASP A 421 4.43 -10.42 5.91
CA ASP A 421 5.34 -9.30 6.14
C ASP A 421 6.33 -9.66 7.25
N ILE A 422 7.54 -9.16 7.17
CA ILE A 422 8.63 -9.36 8.14
C ILE A 422 8.86 -8.06 8.89
N GLY A 423 9.10 -8.16 10.18
CA GLY A 423 9.37 -7.01 11.03
C GLY A 423 9.73 -7.40 12.46
N HIS A 424 9.94 -6.40 13.27
CA HIS A 424 10.19 -6.55 14.71
C HIS A 424 9.41 -5.52 15.51
N VAL A 425 9.28 -5.76 16.79
CA VAL A 425 8.83 -4.76 17.77
C VAL A 425 10.00 -4.29 18.61
N ASP A 426 10.02 -3.02 18.97
CA ASP A 426 10.97 -2.52 19.97
C ASP A 426 10.48 -2.80 21.41
N ASP A 427 11.29 -2.40 22.40
CA ASP A 427 10.97 -2.60 23.82
C ASP A 427 9.70 -1.86 24.28
N ASP A 428 9.28 -0.81 23.55
CA ASP A 428 8.05 -0.06 23.82
C ASP A 428 6.84 -0.61 23.03
N GLY A 429 7.03 -1.68 22.22
CA GLY A 429 5.98 -2.35 21.45
C GLY A 429 5.64 -1.68 20.11
N TYR A 430 6.51 -0.80 19.59
CA TYR A 430 6.34 -0.20 18.28
C TYR A 430 6.82 -1.16 17.19
N LEU A 431 5.97 -1.35 16.16
CA LEU A 431 6.25 -2.23 15.03
C LEU A 431 7.08 -1.53 13.96
N TYR A 432 8.14 -2.18 13.54
CA TYR A 432 8.95 -1.81 12.36
C TYR A 432 8.78 -2.90 11.30
N VAL A 433 8.29 -2.51 10.12
CA VAL A 433 8.13 -3.42 8.98
C VAL A 433 9.36 -3.31 8.10
N VAL A 434 10.11 -4.41 7.95
CA VAL A 434 11.38 -4.43 7.19
C VAL A 434 11.21 -4.97 5.77
N GLY A 435 10.10 -5.65 5.47
CA GLY A 435 9.82 -6.13 4.12
C GLY A 435 8.79 -7.23 4.04
N ARG A 436 8.67 -7.86 2.86
CA ARG A 436 7.81 -9.01 2.62
C ARG A 436 8.60 -10.30 2.53
N LYS A 437 8.14 -11.36 3.16
CA LYS A 437 8.74 -12.70 3.14
C LYS A 437 9.00 -13.20 1.70
N LYS A 438 8.05 -12.95 0.81
CA LYS A 438 8.13 -13.31 -0.61
C LYS A 438 9.01 -12.39 -1.46
N GLU A 439 9.41 -11.23 -0.93
CA GLU A 439 10.27 -10.26 -1.60
C GLU A 439 11.72 -10.29 -1.08
N VAL A 440 11.98 -11.10 -0.05
CA VAL A 440 13.33 -11.29 0.49
C VAL A 440 14.21 -11.93 -0.59
N ILE A 441 15.31 -11.27 -0.90
CA ILE A 441 16.28 -11.72 -1.90
C ILE A 441 17.24 -12.70 -1.22
N LYS A 442 17.33 -13.92 -1.74
CA LYS A 442 18.21 -14.99 -1.21
C LYS A 442 19.54 -14.98 -1.94
N ARG A 443 20.44 -14.09 -1.52
CA ARG A 443 21.74 -13.88 -2.16
C ARG A 443 22.86 -14.64 -1.47
N GLY A 444 23.33 -15.73 -2.07
CA GLY A 444 24.48 -16.49 -1.55
C GLY A 444 24.32 -16.96 -0.11
N GLY A 445 23.11 -17.37 0.28
CA GLY A 445 22.77 -17.80 1.64
C GLY A 445 22.35 -16.67 2.59
N HIS A 446 22.49 -15.41 2.19
CA HIS A 446 22.03 -14.25 2.97
C HIS A 446 20.61 -13.86 2.58
N SER A 447 19.83 -13.42 3.57
CA SER A 447 18.52 -12.79 3.35
C SER A 447 18.72 -11.28 3.25
N VAL A 448 18.37 -10.71 2.09
CA VAL A 448 18.46 -9.27 1.84
C VAL A 448 17.04 -8.71 1.70
N PHE A 449 16.73 -7.70 2.47
CA PHE A 449 15.44 -7.03 2.43
C PHE A 449 15.50 -5.84 1.47
N PRO A 450 14.76 -5.84 0.36
CA PRO A 450 14.82 -4.76 -0.62
C PRO A 450 14.51 -3.37 -0.04
N LEU A 451 13.58 -3.30 0.90
CA LEU A 451 13.18 -2.05 1.53
C LEU A 451 14.33 -1.35 2.29
N GLU A 452 15.26 -2.11 2.86
CA GLU A 452 16.45 -1.54 3.52
C GLU A 452 17.35 -0.80 2.51
N ILE A 453 17.45 -1.36 1.30
CA ILE A 453 18.22 -0.76 0.21
C ILE A 453 17.50 0.46 -0.35
N ASP A 454 16.16 0.37 -0.54
CA ASP A 454 15.33 1.49 -0.97
C ASP A 454 15.49 2.68 -0.03
N ASN A 455 15.41 2.43 1.28
CA ASN A 455 15.58 3.45 2.30
C ASN A 455 16.98 4.06 2.26
N ALA A 456 18.02 3.24 2.15
CA ALA A 456 19.39 3.73 2.07
C ALA A 456 19.60 4.60 0.81
N LEU A 457 19.15 4.16 -0.36
CA LEU A 457 19.22 4.94 -1.60
C LEU A 457 18.45 6.27 -1.51
N SER A 458 17.26 6.25 -0.89
CA SER A 458 16.41 7.44 -0.74
C SER A 458 17.02 8.53 0.17
N THR A 459 18.05 8.21 0.96
CA THR A 459 18.78 9.22 1.75
C THR A 459 19.85 9.95 0.96
N HIS A 460 20.17 9.51 -0.26
CA HIS A 460 21.15 10.18 -1.11
C HIS A 460 20.57 11.50 -1.68
N PRO A 461 21.35 12.61 -1.66
CA PRO A 461 20.84 13.93 -2.06
C PRO A 461 20.24 14.01 -3.46
N SER A 462 20.79 13.25 -4.43
CA SER A 462 20.35 13.27 -5.84
C SER A 462 19.21 12.31 -6.15
N VAL A 463 18.77 11.44 -5.20
CA VAL A 463 17.74 10.42 -5.43
C VAL A 463 16.38 10.95 -5.02
N ALA A 464 15.42 10.92 -5.94
CA ALA A 464 14.02 11.17 -5.65
C ALA A 464 13.32 9.89 -5.20
N GLU A 465 13.61 8.78 -5.89
CA GLU A 465 12.98 7.49 -5.64
C GLU A 465 13.93 6.33 -5.98
N ALA A 466 13.82 5.22 -5.26
CA ALA A 466 14.59 4.01 -5.54
C ALA A 466 13.79 2.75 -5.21
N ILE A 467 14.04 1.68 -5.97
CA ILE A 467 13.49 0.35 -5.72
C ILE A 467 14.54 -0.71 -6.02
N ALA A 468 14.85 -1.52 -5.01
CA ALA A 468 15.66 -2.72 -5.15
C ALA A 468 14.76 -3.94 -5.43
N PHE A 469 15.27 -4.90 -6.20
CA PHE A 469 14.55 -6.12 -6.56
C PHE A 469 15.52 -7.26 -6.86
N SER A 470 15.00 -8.49 -6.87
CA SER A 470 15.81 -9.68 -7.18
C SER A 470 15.88 -9.91 -8.69
N ILE A 471 17.02 -10.44 -9.11
CA ILE A 471 17.19 -11.09 -10.41
C ILE A 471 17.75 -12.49 -10.18
N PRO A 472 17.45 -13.48 -11.04
CA PRO A 472 18.09 -14.79 -10.97
C PRO A 472 19.61 -14.67 -11.15
N HIS A 473 20.36 -15.49 -10.40
CA HIS A 473 21.82 -15.56 -10.49
C HIS A 473 22.30 -17.01 -10.39
N ASP A 474 23.16 -17.43 -11.32
CA ASP A 474 23.55 -18.85 -11.49
C ASP A 474 24.22 -19.48 -10.27
N THR A 475 24.99 -18.69 -9.50
CA THR A 475 25.76 -19.20 -8.34
C THR A 475 25.24 -18.71 -6.99
N LEU A 476 24.54 -17.58 -6.94
CA LEU A 476 24.03 -17.00 -5.70
C LEU A 476 22.56 -17.35 -5.45
N GLY A 477 21.89 -17.98 -6.43
CA GLY A 477 20.45 -18.19 -6.48
C GLY A 477 19.74 -16.92 -6.95
N GLU A 478 19.82 -15.85 -6.19
CA GLU A 478 19.33 -14.51 -6.55
C GLU A 478 20.43 -13.46 -6.34
N ASP A 479 20.32 -12.36 -7.05
CA ASP A 479 21.17 -11.19 -6.87
C ASP A 479 20.32 -9.91 -6.70
N VAL A 480 20.93 -8.87 -6.16
CA VAL A 480 20.27 -7.60 -5.86
C VAL A 480 20.52 -6.60 -6.98
N MET A 481 19.44 -6.06 -7.51
CA MET A 481 19.46 -4.89 -8.40
C MET A 481 18.65 -3.76 -7.80
N ALA A 482 18.93 -2.53 -8.24
CA ALA A 482 18.06 -1.41 -7.94
C ALA A 482 17.94 -0.45 -9.13
N VAL A 483 16.77 0.19 -9.24
CA VAL A 483 16.54 1.35 -10.08
C VAL A 483 16.43 2.59 -9.23
N VAL A 484 16.89 3.72 -9.76
CA VAL A 484 16.81 5.02 -9.12
C VAL A 484 16.22 6.06 -10.07
N VAL A 485 15.37 6.92 -9.54
CA VAL A 485 14.87 8.13 -10.22
C VAL A 485 15.58 9.32 -9.60
N GLY A 486 16.15 10.18 -10.44
CA GLY A 486 16.83 11.40 -10.01
C GLY A 486 15.86 12.49 -9.57
N LYS A 487 16.29 13.36 -8.68
CA LYS A 487 15.59 14.62 -8.45
C LYS A 487 15.70 15.52 -9.69
N PRO A 488 14.72 16.39 -9.92
CA PRO A 488 14.84 17.42 -10.96
C PRO A 488 16.18 18.15 -10.84
N ASP A 489 16.85 18.38 -11.98
CA ASP A 489 18.14 19.08 -12.09
C ASP A 489 19.35 18.46 -11.35
N ALA A 490 19.20 17.27 -10.77
CA ALA A 490 20.28 16.55 -10.12
C ALA A 490 20.93 15.54 -11.08
N SER A 491 22.24 15.62 -11.24
CA SER A 491 23.01 14.58 -11.92
C SER A 491 23.25 13.42 -10.95
N ILE A 492 22.87 12.22 -11.35
CA ILE A 492 23.15 11.01 -10.57
C ILE A 492 24.49 10.43 -11.04
N ASP A 493 25.44 10.32 -10.11
CA ASP A 493 26.64 9.54 -10.27
C ASP A 493 26.51 8.16 -9.58
N LEU A 494 26.60 7.09 -10.35
CA LEU A 494 26.47 5.71 -9.84
C LEU A 494 27.60 5.34 -8.87
N GLY A 495 28.79 5.96 -9.02
CA GLY A 495 29.90 5.79 -8.09
C GLY A 495 29.56 6.34 -6.71
N SER A 496 29.07 7.58 -6.67
CA SER A 496 28.60 8.24 -5.43
C SER A 496 27.49 7.45 -4.74
N LEU A 497 26.52 6.91 -5.50
CA LEU A 497 25.47 6.06 -4.94
C LEU A 497 26.05 4.80 -4.26
N ARG A 498 27.03 4.15 -4.87
CA ARG A 498 27.67 2.96 -4.29
C ARG A 498 28.47 3.28 -3.03
N GLU A 499 29.19 4.39 -3.03
CA GLU A 499 29.90 4.86 -1.82
C GLU A 499 28.91 5.14 -0.69
N HIS A 500 27.79 5.80 -1.00
CA HIS A 500 26.73 6.08 -0.05
C HIS A 500 26.15 4.79 0.56
N LEU A 501 25.83 3.80 -0.28
CA LEU A 501 25.34 2.50 0.18
C LEU A 501 26.39 1.76 1.02
N SER A 502 27.67 1.82 0.63
CA SER A 502 28.76 1.14 1.34
C SER A 502 29.05 1.72 2.72
N ALA A 503 28.62 2.97 2.97
CA ALA A 503 28.73 3.60 4.29
C ALA A 503 27.66 3.12 5.27
N SER A 504 26.54 2.58 4.77
CA SER A 504 25.36 2.23 5.59
C SER A 504 24.98 0.75 5.54
N LEU A 505 25.38 0.02 4.49
CA LEU A 505 24.97 -1.35 4.25
C LEU A 505 26.16 -2.32 4.18
N SER A 506 25.94 -3.55 4.62
CA SER A 506 26.90 -4.64 4.42
C SER A 506 27.06 -4.95 2.93
N SER A 507 28.24 -5.37 2.51
CA SER A 507 28.61 -5.58 1.10
C SER A 507 27.66 -6.51 0.33
N TYR A 508 27.14 -7.54 0.98
CA TYR A 508 26.19 -8.49 0.37
C TYR A 508 24.80 -7.90 0.10
N LYS A 509 24.47 -6.73 0.70
CA LYS A 509 23.23 -6.00 0.47
C LYS A 509 23.34 -4.97 -0.67
N ILE A 510 24.57 -4.60 -1.06
CA ILE A 510 24.77 -3.57 -2.09
C ILE A 510 24.35 -4.13 -3.44
N PRO A 511 23.48 -3.40 -4.19
CA PRO A 511 23.08 -3.80 -5.53
C PRO A 511 24.27 -3.95 -6.48
N THR A 512 24.33 -5.06 -7.18
CA THR A 512 25.37 -5.28 -8.21
C THR A 512 25.15 -4.38 -9.42
N ARG A 513 23.89 -4.11 -9.75
CA ARG A 513 23.52 -3.16 -10.80
C ARG A 513 22.60 -2.08 -10.25
N LEU A 514 22.92 -0.84 -10.60
CA LEU A 514 22.10 0.34 -10.39
C LEU A 514 21.76 0.91 -11.76
N LEU A 515 20.47 1.11 -12.03
CA LEU A 515 19.98 1.71 -13.27
C LEU A 515 19.26 3.01 -12.95
N ILE A 516 19.51 4.04 -13.78
CA ILE A 516 18.78 5.30 -13.71
C ILE A 516 17.59 5.17 -14.66
N VAL A 517 16.40 5.47 -14.16
CA VAL A 517 15.14 5.42 -14.91
C VAL A 517 14.37 6.72 -14.74
N ASP A 518 13.52 7.06 -15.71
CA ASP A 518 12.69 8.27 -15.63
C ASP A 518 11.55 8.13 -14.63
N SER A 519 11.04 6.91 -14.45
CA SER A 519 9.93 6.64 -13.53
C SER A 519 9.89 5.17 -13.11
N ILE A 520 9.29 4.90 -11.95
CA ILE A 520 9.06 3.56 -11.44
C ILE A 520 7.61 3.14 -11.72
N PRO A 521 7.39 1.97 -12.38
CA PRO A 521 6.06 1.46 -12.66
C PRO A 521 5.25 1.19 -11.40
N ARG A 522 3.96 1.59 -11.42
CA ARG A 522 3.06 1.51 -10.28
C ARG A 522 1.69 0.96 -10.67
N ASN A 523 1.03 0.33 -9.72
CA ASN A 523 -0.38 -0.03 -9.88
C ASN A 523 -1.32 1.18 -9.67
N ALA A 524 -2.63 0.96 -9.86
CA ALA A 524 -3.66 2.01 -9.76
C ALA A 524 -3.74 2.73 -8.40
N ILE A 525 -3.19 2.14 -7.33
CA ILE A 525 -3.11 2.74 -5.98
C ILE A 525 -1.77 3.40 -5.69
N GLY A 526 -0.88 3.50 -6.69
CA GLY A 526 0.43 4.11 -6.54
C GLY A 526 1.50 3.21 -5.89
N LYS A 527 1.22 1.91 -5.70
CA LYS A 527 2.20 0.96 -5.19
C LYS A 527 3.13 0.49 -6.30
N ALA A 528 4.44 0.55 -6.07
CA ALA A 528 5.43 0.08 -7.00
C ALA A 528 5.36 -1.45 -7.23
N LEU A 529 5.50 -1.85 -8.49
CA LEU A 529 5.39 -3.24 -8.95
C LEU A 529 6.77 -3.93 -8.93
N ARG A 530 7.37 -4.05 -7.74
CA ARG A 530 8.74 -4.58 -7.54
C ARG A 530 9.01 -5.89 -8.32
N ARG A 531 8.08 -6.84 -8.30
CA ARG A 531 8.25 -8.15 -8.95
C ARG A 531 8.20 -8.11 -10.47
N GLU A 532 7.62 -7.08 -11.03
CA GLU A 532 7.51 -6.90 -12.47
C GLU A 532 8.73 -6.17 -13.05
N MET A 533 9.56 -5.55 -12.18
CA MET A 533 10.76 -4.81 -12.60
C MET A 533 11.69 -5.62 -13.52
N PRO A 534 12.04 -6.88 -13.23
CA PRO A 534 12.91 -7.66 -14.11
C PRO A 534 12.36 -7.79 -15.54
N GLN A 535 11.05 -7.98 -15.69
CA GLN A 535 10.41 -8.13 -17.00
C GLN A 535 10.32 -6.80 -17.75
N GLN A 536 9.94 -5.73 -17.05
CA GLN A 536 9.79 -4.39 -17.63
C GLN A 536 11.14 -3.79 -18.06
N LEU A 537 12.21 -4.15 -17.37
CA LEU A 537 13.56 -3.69 -17.66
C LEU A 537 14.39 -4.71 -18.47
N ALA A 538 13.78 -5.78 -18.99
CA ALA A 538 14.48 -6.87 -19.65
C ALA A 538 15.40 -6.39 -20.79
N SER A 539 15.00 -5.36 -21.55
CA SER A 539 15.83 -4.78 -22.61
C SER A 539 17.05 -4.01 -22.09
N GLN A 540 16.95 -3.41 -20.89
CA GLN A 540 18.05 -2.69 -20.24
C GLN A 540 18.94 -3.63 -19.40
N LEU A 541 18.39 -4.80 -19.07
CA LEU A 541 19.08 -5.85 -18.31
C LEU A 541 19.87 -6.80 -19.20
N ALA A 542 19.55 -6.84 -20.51
CA ALA A 542 20.30 -7.65 -21.45
C ALA A 542 21.79 -7.30 -21.37
N PRO A 543 22.69 -8.28 -21.25
CA PRO A 543 24.11 -8.01 -21.18
C PRO A 543 24.56 -7.33 -22.48
N GLU A 544 24.98 -6.08 -22.42
CA GLU A 544 25.77 -5.49 -23.49
C GLU A 544 27.17 -6.09 -23.42
N SER A 545 27.31 -7.34 -23.83
CA SER A 545 28.63 -7.96 -23.98
C SER A 545 29.29 -7.36 -25.22
N ARG A 546 29.99 -6.25 -25.00
CA ARG A 546 30.89 -5.71 -26.02
C ARG A 546 32.23 -6.38 -25.87
N GLY A 547 32.79 -6.86 -26.98
CA GLY A 547 34.15 -7.34 -27.03
C GLY A 547 35.16 -6.24 -26.67
N PRO A 548 36.40 -6.61 -26.33
CA PRO A 548 37.46 -5.66 -26.00
C PRO A 548 37.77 -4.76 -27.22
N SER A 549 37.83 -3.44 -26.98
CA SER A 549 38.17 -2.44 -28.00
C SER A 549 39.62 -1.93 -27.90
N THR A 550 40.27 -2.22 -26.78
CA THR A 550 41.67 -1.83 -26.55
C THR A 550 42.54 -3.02 -26.13
N PRO A 551 43.87 -2.97 -26.35
CA PRO A 551 44.78 -4.01 -25.86
C PRO A 551 44.73 -4.20 -24.34
N MET A 552 44.50 -3.11 -23.58
CA MET A 552 44.37 -3.17 -22.13
C MET A 552 43.09 -3.91 -21.73
N GLU A 553 41.94 -3.63 -22.39
CA GLU A 553 40.71 -4.38 -22.18
C GLU A 553 40.87 -5.87 -22.50
N GLN A 554 41.66 -6.22 -23.54
CA GLN A 554 41.94 -7.63 -23.87
C GLN A 554 42.69 -8.34 -22.74
N VAL A 555 43.73 -7.72 -22.21
CA VAL A 555 44.54 -8.27 -21.11
C VAL A 555 43.71 -8.46 -19.84
N LEU A 556 42.98 -7.42 -19.44
CA LEU A 556 42.15 -7.47 -18.23
C LEU A 556 41.00 -8.46 -18.35
N LEU A 557 40.36 -8.53 -19.52
CA LEU A 557 39.28 -9.48 -19.79
C LEU A 557 39.79 -10.93 -19.69
N ALA A 558 40.96 -11.20 -20.25
CA ALA A 558 41.58 -12.53 -20.16
C ALA A 558 41.92 -12.92 -18.71
N ILE A 559 42.40 -11.98 -17.90
CA ILE A 559 42.66 -12.20 -16.47
C ILE A 559 41.36 -12.57 -15.75
N TRP A 560 40.30 -11.79 -15.93
CA TRP A 560 39.03 -12.01 -15.28
C TRP A 560 38.36 -13.31 -15.73
N ARG A 561 38.36 -13.62 -17.03
CA ARG A 561 37.84 -14.92 -17.54
C ARG A 561 38.55 -16.11 -16.89
N LYS A 562 39.87 -16.02 -16.73
CA LYS A 562 40.67 -17.05 -16.06
C LYS A 562 40.32 -17.16 -14.57
N VAL A 563 40.19 -16.03 -13.85
CA VAL A 563 39.91 -16.05 -12.39
C VAL A 563 38.47 -16.52 -12.11
N LEU A 564 37.52 -16.07 -12.92
CA LEU A 564 36.11 -16.42 -12.76
C LEU A 564 35.75 -17.75 -13.45
N ARG A 565 36.66 -18.32 -14.27
CA ARG A 565 36.46 -19.54 -15.06
C ARG A 565 35.23 -19.45 -15.96
N ARG A 566 35.06 -18.29 -16.62
CA ARG A 566 33.92 -17.99 -17.50
C ARG A 566 34.38 -17.29 -18.76
N ASP A 567 33.89 -17.75 -19.92
CA ASP A 567 34.22 -17.16 -21.23
C ASP A 567 33.15 -16.16 -21.72
N ASP A 568 31.99 -16.15 -21.09
CA ASP A 568 30.84 -15.34 -21.46
C ASP A 568 30.84 -13.92 -20.86
N ILE A 569 31.95 -13.49 -20.25
CA ILE A 569 32.13 -12.16 -19.69
C ILE A 569 32.57 -11.18 -20.77
N GLY A 570 31.94 -10.01 -20.83
CA GLY A 570 32.31 -8.87 -21.67
C GLY A 570 33.00 -7.74 -20.91
N VAL A 571 33.51 -6.74 -21.64
CA VAL A 571 34.26 -5.62 -21.04
C VAL A 571 33.38 -4.62 -20.28
N THR A 572 32.09 -4.63 -20.51
CA THR A 572 31.12 -3.76 -19.83
C THR A 572 30.38 -4.45 -18.71
N ASP A 573 30.62 -5.75 -18.53
CA ASP A 573 29.97 -6.52 -17.48
C ASP A 573 30.53 -6.20 -16.11
N ASN A 574 29.65 -6.09 -15.11
CA ASN A 574 30.07 -5.95 -13.73
C ASN A 574 30.59 -7.30 -13.23
N LEU A 575 31.89 -7.41 -13.02
CA LEU A 575 32.62 -8.63 -12.71
C LEU A 575 32.18 -9.28 -11.40
N PHE A 576 31.64 -8.49 -10.47
CA PHE A 576 31.11 -9.01 -9.21
C PHE A 576 29.77 -9.73 -9.39
N GLN A 577 29.07 -9.49 -10.52
CA GLN A 577 27.90 -10.28 -10.90
C GLN A 577 28.25 -11.70 -11.36
N PHE A 578 29.46 -11.90 -11.80
CA PHE A 578 29.96 -13.20 -12.28
C PHE A 578 30.77 -13.95 -11.24
N GLY A 579 30.63 -13.58 -9.95
CA GLY A 579 31.19 -14.30 -8.83
C GLY A 579 32.58 -13.80 -8.39
N ALA A 580 32.97 -12.57 -8.71
CA ALA A 580 34.13 -11.95 -8.10
C ALA A 580 33.84 -11.68 -6.61
N ASP A 581 34.38 -12.52 -5.76
CA ASP A 581 34.40 -12.40 -4.30
C ASP A 581 35.69 -11.70 -3.81
N PRO A 582 35.82 -11.34 -2.53
CA PRO A 582 37.02 -10.69 -2.01
C PRO A 582 38.34 -11.44 -2.28
N LEU A 583 38.32 -12.77 -2.23
CA LEU A 583 39.51 -13.59 -2.50
C LEU A 583 39.90 -13.54 -3.97
N ARG A 584 38.92 -13.64 -4.87
CA ARG A 584 39.14 -13.49 -6.32
C ARG A 584 39.57 -12.09 -6.70
N ALA A 585 39.03 -11.06 -6.05
CA ALA A 585 39.46 -9.68 -6.24
C ALA A 585 40.92 -9.47 -5.84
N GLU A 586 41.37 -10.05 -4.71
CA GLU A 586 42.77 -10.01 -4.28
C GLU A 586 43.68 -10.74 -5.27
N MET A 587 43.30 -11.95 -5.69
CA MET A 587 44.03 -12.69 -6.74
C MET A 587 44.14 -11.87 -8.04
N THR A 588 43.05 -11.23 -8.45
CA THR A 588 43.02 -10.43 -9.67
C THR A 588 43.91 -9.20 -9.55
N SER A 589 43.90 -8.51 -8.42
CA SER A 589 44.80 -7.38 -8.12
C SER A 589 46.26 -7.75 -8.38
N GLY A 590 46.71 -8.91 -7.86
CA GLY A 590 48.07 -9.41 -8.08
C GLY A 590 48.35 -9.80 -9.54
N LEU A 591 47.37 -10.30 -10.28
CA LEU A 591 47.54 -10.65 -11.70
C LEU A 591 47.57 -9.41 -12.58
N ILE A 592 46.77 -8.39 -12.29
CA ILE A 592 46.76 -7.11 -13.00
C ILE A 592 48.10 -6.40 -12.80
N ASP A 593 48.63 -6.32 -11.59
CA ASP A 593 49.90 -5.71 -11.29
C ASP A 593 51.05 -6.33 -12.13
N ARG A 594 51.09 -7.67 -12.17
CA ARG A 594 52.08 -8.41 -12.98
C ARG A 594 51.94 -8.21 -14.48
N ALA A 595 50.70 -8.10 -14.98
CA ALA A 595 50.45 -8.02 -16.43
C ALA A 595 50.51 -6.60 -16.97
N THR A 596 50.24 -5.60 -16.13
CA THR A 596 50.09 -4.21 -16.58
C THR A 596 51.10 -3.26 -15.95
N SER A 597 51.85 -3.69 -14.92
CA SER A 597 52.70 -2.86 -14.06
C SER A 597 51.92 -1.71 -13.38
N VAL A 598 50.61 -1.84 -13.24
CA VAL A 598 49.75 -0.89 -12.55
C VAL A 598 49.16 -1.57 -11.33
N ARG A 599 49.44 -1.02 -10.17
CA ARG A 599 48.93 -1.52 -8.90
C ARG A 599 47.46 -1.11 -8.72
N MET A 600 46.57 -2.06 -8.79
CA MET A 600 45.13 -1.83 -8.60
C MET A 600 44.67 -2.55 -7.31
N SER A 601 44.40 -1.78 -6.26
CA SER A 601 43.94 -2.37 -5.00
C SER A 601 42.55 -2.95 -5.14
N THR A 602 42.19 -3.88 -4.23
CA THR A 602 40.83 -4.44 -4.18
C THR A 602 39.76 -3.36 -4.03
N LYS A 603 40.03 -2.28 -3.27
CA LYS A 603 39.13 -1.12 -3.17
C LYS A 603 38.88 -0.47 -4.54
N VAL A 604 39.89 -0.36 -5.37
CA VAL A 604 39.76 0.18 -6.74
C VAL A 604 38.97 -0.78 -7.61
N LEU A 605 39.20 -2.08 -7.51
CA LEU A 605 38.42 -3.08 -8.24
C LEU A 605 36.92 -3.00 -7.91
N TYR A 606 36.58 -2.81 -6.62
CA TYR A 606 35.19 -2.64 -6.21
C TYR A 606 34.56 -1.33 -6.73
N SER A 607 35.32 -0.24 -6.76
CA SER A 607 34.82 1.05 -7.27
C SER A 607 34.75 1.10 -8.81
N LYS A 608 35.49 0.22 -9.51
CA LYS A 608 35.57 0.08 -10.97
C LYS A 608 35.22 -1.36 -11.39
N PRO A 609 33.96 -1.74 -11.32
CA PRO A 609 33.56 -3.13 -11.39
C PRO A 609 33.60 -3.74 -12.81
N THR A 610 33.88 -2.98 -13.85
CA THR A 610 33.95 -3.45 -15.24
C THR A 610 35.37 -3.45 -15.77
N VAL A 611 35.64 -4.35 -16.72
CA VAL A 611 36.96 -4.39 -17.42
C VAL A 611 37.28 -3.04 -18.07
N ARG A 612 36.29 -2.37 -18.64
CA ARG A 612 36.43 -1.06 -19.30
C ARG A 612 36.86 0.02 -18.32
N GLU A 613 36.23 0.13 -17.15
CA GLU A 613 36.60 1.10 -16.11
C GLU A 613 38.00 0.83 -15.56
N GLN A 614 38.35 -0.46 -15.40
CA GLN A 614 39.69 -0.87 -14.97
C GLN A 614 40.75 -0.56 -16.03
N ALA A 615 40.44 -0.74 -17.31
CA ALA A 615 41.35 -0.38 -18.40
C ALA A 615 41.58 1.14 -18.48
N ALA A 616 40.54 1.94 -18.31
CA ALA A 616 40.64 3.38 -18.24
C ALA A 616 41.50 3.82 -17.02
N TYR A 617 41.33 3.20 -15.87
CA TYR A 617 42.16 3.45 -14.69
C TYR A 617 43.63 3.12 -14.95
N CYS A 618 43.94 1.96 -15.56
CA CYS A 618 45.30 1.60 -15.94
C CYS A 618 45.94 2.61 -16.92
N ALA A 619 45.18 3.11 -17.87
CA ALA A 619 45.66 4.12 -18.81
C ALA A 619 46.01 5.42 -18.08
N ALA A 620 45.13 5.92 -17.20
CA ALA A 620 45.35 7.15 -16.42
C ALA A 620 46.57 7.03 -15.46
N GLN A 621 46.84 5.86 -14.90
CA GLN A 621 48.04 5.65 -14.05
C GLN A 621 49.34 5.58 -14.84
N ARG A 622 49.30 5.21 -16.11
CA ARG A 622 50.50 5.22 -16.98
C ARG A 622 50.83 6.59 -17.56
N GLU A 623 49.89 7.48 -17.60
CA GLU A 623 50.10 8.88 -18.06
C GLU A 623 50.55 9.81 -16.92
N GLN A 624 50.57 9.36 -15.69
CA GLN A 624 51.16 10.11 -14.57
C GLN A 624 52.66 9.83 -14.55
N PRO A 625 53.54 10.88 -14.73
CA PRO A 625 55.00 10.73 -14.81
C PRO A 625 55.62 10.25 -13.50
#